data_b5852279833dac168a4b3ac35f3ed108
#
_entry.id   b5852279833dac168a4b3ac35f3ed108
#
_cell.length_a   1.000
_cell.length_b   1.000
_cell.length_c   1.000
_cell.angle_alpha   90.00
_cell.angle_beta   90.00
_cell.angle_gamma   90.00
#
_symmetry.space_group_name_H-M   'P 1'
#
loop_
_entity.id
_entity.type
_entity.pdbx_description
1 polymer ?
#
loop_
_entity_poly.entity_id
_entity_poly.type
_entity_poly.pdbx_seq_one_letter_code
_entity_poly.pdbx_strand_id
1 'polypeptide(L)'
;MKSAYELALERTGGKLNELSTEKKEKIAEIDSFYKAKIAGAELSAQQRIAKESDPLKIEEIKQGFITETASLRDKCECEKNAVREQ
;
A
#
# COMPACT_ATOMS: atom_id res chain seq x y z
N MET A 1 31.49 11.35 -8.75
CA MET A 1 31.35 12.72 -8.23
C MET A 1 29.87 13.03 -8.05
N LYS A 2 29.52 13.56 -6.89
CA LYS A 2 28.13 13.84 -6.58
C LYS A 2 27.68 15.14 -7.23
N SER A 3 26.44 15.20 -7.67
CA SER A 3 25.87 16.42 -8.22
C SER A 3 25.66 17.46 -7.12
N ALA A 4 25.48 18.72 -7.50
CA ALA A 4 25.18 19.77 -6.54
C ALA A 4 23.91 19.46 -5.73
N TYR A 5 22.94 18.82 -6.38
CA TYR A 5 21.70 18.39 -5.72
C TYR A 5 21.98 17.35 -4.63
N GLU A 6 22.79 16.35 -4.94
CA GLU A 6 23.16 15.32 -3.97
C GLU A 6 23.94 15.90 -2.79
N LEU A 7 24.86 16.83 -3.07
CA LEU A 7 25.61 17.51 -2.01
C LEU A 7 24.69 18.34 -1.13
N ALA A 8 23.71 19.01 -1.72
CA ALA A 8 22.74 19.79 -0.96
C ALA A 8 21.91 18.88 -0.04
N LEU A 9 21.51 17.71 -0.53
CA LEU A 9 20.78 16.73 0.26
C LEU A 9 21.60 16.24 1.44
N GLU A 10 22.89 16.00 1.22
CA GLU A 10 23.79 15.57 2.28
C GLU A 10 23.99 16.66 3.34
N ARG A 11 24.11 17.92 2.92
CA ARG A 11 24.31 19.04 3.84
C ARG A 11 23.12 19.29 4.74
N THR A 12 21.94 19.18 4.19
CA THR A 12 20.71 19.30 4.99
C THR A 12 20.46 18.01 5.76
N GLY A 13 21.40 17.06 5.63
CA GLY A 13 21.29 15.75 6.24
C GLY A 13 20.28 14.88 5.57
N GLY A 14 19.84 15.26 4.38
CA GLY A 14 18.75 14.55 3.75
C GLY A 14 17.52 14.50 4.63
N LYS A 15 17.52 15.26 5.72
CA LYS A 15 16.49 15.17 6.77
C LYS A 15 15.10 15.51 6.26
N LEU A 16 15.04 16.32 5.23
CA LEU A 16 13.77 16.66 4.60
C LEU A 16 13.25 15.52 3.74
N ASN A 17 14.15 14.68 3.23
CA ASN A 17 13.81 13.61 2.31
C ASN A 17 14.11 12.22 2.85
N GLU A 18 15.00 12.12 3.82
CA GLU A 18 15.29 10.86 4.47
C GLU A 18 14.34 10.62 5.63
N LEU A 19 13.76 9.44 5.62
CA LEU A 19 12.95 8.98 6.72
C LEU A 19 13.88 8.39 7.79
N SER A 20 13.58 8.63 9.05
CA SER A 20 14.28 7.97 10.14
C SER A 20 14.07 6.45 10.02
N THR A 21 14.95 5.69 10.68
CA THR A 21 14.80 4.23 10.72
C THR A 21 13.43 3.84 11.28
N GLU A 22 12.96 4.53 12.32
CA GLU A 22 11.63 4.27 12.88
C GLU A 22 10.52 4.49 11.88
N LYS A 23 10.59 5.57 11.12
CA LYS A 23 9.58 5.84 10.07
C LYS A 23 9.61 4.80 8.96
N LYS A 24 10.80 4.39 8.53
CA LYS A 24 10.95 3.34 7.53
C LYS A 24 10.35 2.02 8.00
N GLU A 25 10.57 1.68 9.26
CA GLU A 25 10.01 0.46 9.85
C GLU A 25 8.50 0.53 9.93
N LYS A 26 7.94 1.67 10.34
CA LYS A 26 6.49 1.86 10.40
C LYS A 26 5.86 1.74 9.02
N ILE A 27 6.48 2.36 8.02
CA ILE A 27 6.00 2.29 6.63
C ILE A 27 6.04 0.85 6.12
N ALA A 28 7.12 0.12 6.42
CA ALA A 28 7.23 -1.28 6.04
C ALA A 28 6.16 -2.15 6.71
N GLU A 29 5.86 -1.89 7.97
CA GLU A 29 4.79 -2.59 8.69
C GLU A 29 3.42 -2.30 8.07
N ILE A 30 3.17 -1.04 7.72
CA ILE A 30 1.92 -0.65 7.07
C ILE A 30 1.78 -1.36 5.73
N ASP A 31 2.84 -1.36 4.91
CA ASP A 31 2.84 -2.07 3.64
C ASP A 31 2.55 -3.55 3.81
N SER A 32 3.22 -4.21 4.74
CA SER A 32 3.01 -5.64 5.00
C SER A 32 1.59 -5.94 5.44
N PHE A 33 1.05 -5.10 6.32
CA PHE A 33 -0.32 -5.26 6.82
C PHE A 33 -1.34 -5.18 5.69
N TYR A 34 -1.22 -4.17 4.84
CA TYR A 34 -2.17 -4.00 3.73
C TYR A 34 -1.97 -5.01 2.61
N LYS A 35 -0.73 -5.41 2.33
CA LYS A 35 -0.47 -6.49 1.38
C LYS A 35 -1.14 -7.79 1.82
N ALA A 36 -1.07 -8.11 3.11
CA ALA A 36 -1.73 -9.29 3.65
C ALA A 36 -3.25 -9.20 3.52
N LYS A 37 -3.82 -8.03 3.79
CA LYS A 37 -5.27 -7.82 3.64
C LYS A 37 -5.72 -7.94 2.19
N ILE A 38 -4.96 -7.37 1.26
CA ILE A 38 -5.28 -7.44 -0.17
C ILE A 38 -5.17 -8.88 -0.65
N ALA A 39 -4.13 -9.60 -0.24
CA ALA A 39 -3.96 -11.00 -0.60
C ALA A 39 -5.11 -11.87 -0.06
N GLY A 40 -5.57 -11.59 1.17
CA GLY A 40 -6.71 -12.27 1.75
C GLY A 40 -8.01 -11.99 0.99
N ALA A 41 -8.21 -10.73 0.59
CA ALA A 41 -9.37 -10.35 -0.21
C ALA A 41 -9.35 -11.04 -1.56
N GLU A 42 -8.18 -11.12 -2.21
CA GLU A 42 -8.01 -11.80 -3.49
C GLU A 42 -8.34 -13.29 -3.36
N LEU A 43 -7.80 -13.95 -2.36
CA LEU A 43 -8.06 -15.36 -2.13
C LEU A 43 -9.54 -15.63 -1.88
N SER A 44 -10.18 -14.79 -1.05
CA SER A 44 -11.61 -14.89 -0.76
C SER A 44 -12.44 -14.72 -2.04
N ALA A 45 -12.10 -13.73 -2.86
CA ALA A 45 -12.80 -13.50 -4.12
C ALA A 45 -12.64 -14.70 -5.07
N GLN A 46 -11.44 -15.23 -5.19
CA GLN A 46 -11.17 -16.40 -6.04
C GLN A 46 -11.99 -17.62 -5.59
N GLN A 47 -12.05 -17.86 -4.29
CA GLN A 47 -12.83 -18.98 -3.73
C GLN A 47 -14.31 -18.82 -4.01
N ARG A 48 -14.83 -17.61 -3.85
CA ARG A 48 -16.24 -17.30 -4.10
C ARG A 48 -16.59 -17.46 -5.59
N ILE A 49 -15.72 -16.97 -6.46
CA ILE A 49 -15.89 -17.11 -7.92
C ILE A 49 -15.88 -18.59 -8.32
N ALA A 50 -14.97 -19.37 -7.73
CA ALA A 50 -14.87 -20.80 -8.04
C ALA A 50 -16.14 -21.57 -7.68
N LYS A 51 -16.88 -21.11 -6.69
CA LYS A 51 -18.11 -21.76 -6.22
C LYS A 51 -19.37 -21.21 -6.89
N GLU A 52 -19.25 -20.10 -7.61
CA GLU A 52 -20.39 -19.43 -8.18
C GLU A 52 -20.56 -19.82 -9.66
N SER A 53 -21.79 -20.15 -10.06
CA SER A 53 -22.09 -20.50 -11.43
C SER A 53 -22.82 -19.39 -12.19
N ASP A 54 -23.38 -18.41 -11.49
CA ASP A 54 -24.10 -17.30 -12.11
C ASP A 54 -23.13 -16.21 -12.56
N PRO A 55 -23.05 -15.93 -13.89
CA PRO A 55 -22.13 -14.91 -14.39
C PRO A 55 -22.34 -13.53 -13.80
N LEU A 56 -23.57 -13.15 -13.48
CA LEU A 56 -23.87 -11.85 -12.87
C LEU A 56 -23.30 -11.76 -11.48
N LYS A 57 -23.41 -12.83 -10.70
CA LYS A 57 -22.84 -12.87 -9.35
C LYS A 57 -21.33 -12.89 -9.38
N ILE A 58 -20.74 -13.58 -10.36
CA ILE A 58 -19.28 -13.57 -10.56
C ILE A 58 -18.81 -12.14 -10.83
N GLU A 59 -19.51 -11.41 -11.65
CA GLU A 59 -19.16 -10.02 -11.96
C GLU A 59 -19.28 -9.14 -10.73
N GLU A 60 -20.31 -9.33 -9.91
CA GLU A 60 -20.48 -8.59 -8.66
C GLU A 60 -19.33 -8.86 -7.70
N ILE A 61 -18.87 -10.11 -7.60
CA ILE A 61 -17.72 -10.47 -6.77
C ILE A 61 -16.47 -9.76 -7.26
N LYS A 62 -16.24 -9.75 -8.57
CA LYS A 62 -15.09 -9.06 -9.17
C LYS A 62 -15.11 -7.57 -8.89
N GLN A 63 -16.28 -6.93 -9.06
CA GLN A 63 -16.42 -5.49 -8.81
C GLN A 63 -16.23 -5.16 -7.32
N GLY A 64 -16.77 -5.98 -6.45
CA GLY A 64 -16.58 -5.83 -5.00
C GLY A 64 -15.10 -5.94 -4.62
N PHE A 65 -14.39 -6.88 -5.22
CA PHE A 65 -12.95 -7.04 -4.99
C PHE A 65 -12.17 -5.80 -5.45
N ILE A 66 -12.47 -5.28 -6.63
CA ILE A 66 -11.82 -4.07 -7.16
C ILE A 66 -12.03 -2.89 -6.21
N THR A 67 -13.26 -2.69 -5.77
CA THR A 67 -13.61 -1.59 -4.86
C THR A 67 -12.91 -1.76 -3.51
N GLU A 68 -12.93 -2.95 -2.95
CA GLU A 68 -12.31 -3.24 -1.66
C GLU A 68 -10.79 -3.01 -1.71
N THR A 69 -10.14 -3.52 -2.74
CA THR A 69 -8.69 -3.38 -2.86
C THR A 69 -8.27 -1.94 -3.14
N ALA A 70 -9.05 -1.19 -3.91
CA ALA A 70 -8.79 0.23 -4.13
C ALA A 70 -8.85 0.99 -2.80
N SER A 71 -9.87 0.71 -1.99
CA SER A 71 -10.01 1.32 -0.66
C SER A 71 -8.84 0.97 0.25
N LEU A 72 -8.41 -0.29 0.24
CA LEU A 72 -7.27 -0.73 1.05
C LEU A 72 -5.97 -0.03 0.63
N ARG A 73 -5.75 0.12 -0.68
CA ARG A 73 -4.58 0.83 -1.19
C ARG A 73 -4.59 2.30 -0.79
N ASP A 74 -5.75 2.95 -0.86
CA ASP A 74 -5.90 4.35 -0.45
C ASP A 74 -5.60 4.51 1.04
N LYS A 75 -6.12 3.64 1.87
CA LYS A 75 -5.86 3.67 3.32
C LYS A 75 -4.37 3.46 3.60
N CYS A 76 -3.75 2.53 2.88
CA CYS A 76 -2.33 2.25 3.00
C CYS A 76 -1.51 3.52 2.70
N GLU A 77 -1.80 4.18 1.59
CA GLU A 77 -1.10 5.42 1.21
C GLU A 77 -1.33 6.54 2.22
N CYS A 78 -2.57 6.70 2.70
CA CYS A 78 -2.88 7.70 3.72
C CYS A 78 -2.08 7.46 5.01
N GLU A 79 -2.02 6.22 5.48
CA GLU A 79 -1.28 5.90 6.69
C GLU A 79 0.22 6.08 6.50
N LYS A 80 0.76 5.69 5.35
CA LYS A 80 2.17 5.90 5.06
C LYS A 80 2.52 7.38 5.00
N ASN A 81 1.66 8.18 4.37
CA ASN A 81 1.87 9.62 4.29
C ASN A 81 1.80 10.27 5.67
N ALA A 82 0.91 9.83 6.53
CA ALA A 82 0.83 10.32 7.91
C ALA A 82 2.14 10.07 8.66
N VAL A 83 2.76 8.91 8.45
CA VAL A 83 4.06 8.60 9.04
C VAL A 83 5.15 9.51 8.48
N ARG A 84 5.15 9.73 7.16
CA ARG A 84 6.14 10.61 6.50
C ARG A 84 6.08 12.04 7.00
N GLU A 85 4.88 12.50 7.36
CA GLU A 85 4.63 13.87 7.82
C GLU A 85 4.90 14.08 9.30
N GLN A 86 5.14 13.05 10.04
CA GLN A 86 5.44 13.14 11.50
C GLN A 86 6.76 13.86 11.80
#